data_61fb0b0b1273bda385f96415fff76d6a
#
_entry.id   61fb0b0b1273bda385f96415fff76d6a
#
_cell.length_a   1.000
_cell.length_b   1.000
_cell.length_c   1.000
_cell.angle_alpha   90.00
_cell.angle_beta   90.00
_cell.angle_gamma   90.00
#
_symmetry.space_group_name_H-M   'P 1'
#
loop_
_entity.id
_entity.type
_entity.pdbx_description
1 polymer ?
#
loop_
_entity_poly.entity_id
_entity_poly.type
_entity_poly.pdbx_seq_one_letter_code
_entity_poly.pdbx_strand_id
1 'polypeptide(L)'
;MPLLKPFVQFWCSLRLTVACLLAALVLVFVGTLAQVDQGLYDAQKKYFRSYFLVPESIGGTGWAQIRVGSSKWETPEQWNETEGSQFSLIDFEAVHGDKKAAISVTKLAKDAGGELANVNRWRKQIGLEDIEQSQLDNTKQPFAVDGNPGTFVEMSGTRDGKPATTLGVIHTITYRTLPETWFYKITGDTPAVVKEKDAFRDYVRSTRYPVMFKFPFVGGYLLGIVLLVNLLAAHFQRFKFTRKKIGIFMTHAGLIFMLLGQLVTDKFQVESNLRLEEGQTKGYS
;
A
#
# COMPACT_ATOMS: atom_id res chain seq x y z
N MET A 1 17.16 36.77 33.15
CA MET A 1 17.14 36.01 31.90
C MET A 1 15.73 36.01 31.33
N PRO A 2 15.34 37.02 30.52
CA PRO A 2 13.96 37.15 30.03
C PRO A 2 13.55 36.11 28.98
N LEU A 3 14.46 35.56 28.20
CA LEU A 3 14.18 34.61 27.11
C LEU A 3 13.90 33.16 27.60
N LEU A 4 14.31 32.78 28.80
CA LEU A 4 14.05 31.44 29.35
C LEU A 4 12.58 31.23 29.77
N LYS A 5 11.91 32.27 30.23
CA LYS A 5 10.49 32.18 30.68
C LYS A 5 9.55 31.72 29.56
N PRO A 6 9.51 32.35 28.38
CA PRO A 6 8.59 31.91 27.30
C PRO A 6 8.94 30.53 26.79
N PHE A 7 10.22 30.15 26.72
CA PHE A 7 10.66 28.83 26.28
C PHE A 7 10.15 27.73 27.25
N VAL A 8 10.34 27.91 28.54
CA VAL A 8 9.86 26.96 29.55
C VAL A 8 8.32 26.89 29.59
N GLN A 9 7.64 28.05 29.41
CA GLN A 9 6.19 28.10 29.34
C GLN A 9 5.64 27.32 28.13
N PHE A 10 6.32 27.38 27.00
CA PHE A 10 5.96 26.63 25.80
C PHE A 10 6.03 25.11 26.08
N TRP A 11 7.15 24.62 26.62
CA TRP A 11 7.34 23.21 26.92
C TRP A 11 6.43 22.68 28.03
N CYS A 12 5.97 23.53 28.95
CA CYS A 12 4.99 23.16 29.99
C CYS A 12 3.53 23.36 29.55
N SER A 13 3.27 23.67 28.28
CA SER A 13 1.96 24.04 27.82
C SER A 13 1.05 22.82 27.64
N LEU A 14 -0.15 22.87 28.23
CA LEU A 14 -1.21 21.89 27.99
C LEU A 14 -1.63 21.87 26.51
N ARG A 15 -1.56 23.02 25.82
CA ARG A 15 -1.88 23.11 24.39
C ARG A 15 -0.94 22.26 23.56
N LEU A 16 0.36 22.24 23.92
CA LEU A 16 1.36 21.38 23.26
C LEU A 16 1.02 19.90 23.50
N THR A 17 0.68 19.51 24.72
CA THR A 17 0.25 18.14 25.03
C THR A 17 -0.93 17.71 24.17
N VAL A 18 -1.98 18.54 24.10
CA VAL A 18 -3.18 18.25 23.30
C VAL A 18 -2.85 18.16 21.82
N ALA A 19 -2.03 19.08 21.30
CA ALA A 19 -1.59 19.04 19.90
C ALA A 19 -0.80 17.76 19.59
N CYS A 20 0.13 17.34 20.45
CA CYS A 20 0.88 16.10 20.29
C CYS A 20 -0.02 14.86 20.35
N LEU A 21 -1.01 14.83 21.25
CA LEU A 21 -1.95 13.71 21.34
C LEU A 21 -2.85 13.61 20.11
N LEU A 22 -3.34 14.74 19.59
CA LEU A 22 -4.11 14.77 18.34
C LEU A 22 -3.25 14.30 17.16
N ALA A 23 -2.00 14.78 17.06
CA ALA A 23 -1.08 14.32 16.05
C ALA A 23 -0.77 12.82 16.18
N ALA A 24 -0.58 12.32 17.40
CA ALA A 24 -0.39 10.89 17.66
C ALA A 24 -1.61 10.06 17.24
N LEU A 25 -2.83 10.55 17.51
CA LEU A 25 -4.07 9.89 17.07
C LEU A 25 -4.14 9.78 15.54
N VAL A 26 -3.84 10.87 14.82
CA VAL A 26 -3.77 10.87 13.36
C VAL A 26 -2.69 9.91 12.86
N LEU A 27 -1.51 9.91 13.49
CA LEU A 27 -0.41 9.02 13.13
C LEU A 27 -0.79 7.54 13.32
N VAL A 28 -1.42 7.20 14.45
CA VAL A 28 -1.91 5.84 14.72
C VAL A 28 -2.95 5.43 13.68
N PHE A 29 -3.92 6.30 13.39
CA PHE A 29 -4.95 6.03 12.39
C PHE A 29 -4.35 5.76 11.01
N VAL A 30 -3.49 6.67 10.52
CA VAL A 30 -2.85 6.53 9.21
C VAL A 30 -1.91 5.33 9.18
N GLY A 31 -1.12 5.11 10.25
CA GLY A 31 -0.21 3.96 10.35
C GLY A 31 -0.96 2.62 10.40
N THR A 32 -2.11 2.57 11.06
CA THR A 32 -2.94 1.36 11.09
C THR A 32 -3.53 1.05 9.72
N LEU A 33 -4.05 2.05 9.01
CA LEU A 33 -4.51 1.87 7.63
C LEU A 33 -3.38 1.40 6.70
N ALA A 34 -2.18 1.96 6.88
CA ALA A 34 -1.01 1.59 6.08
C ALA A 34 -0.56 0.13 6.31
N GLN A 35 -0.85 -0.47 7.45
CA GLN A 35 -0.52 -1.88 7.72
C GLN A 35 -1.23 -2.84 6.76
N VAL A 36 -2.42 -2.50 6.31
CA VAL A 36 -3.18 -3.32 5.35
C VAL A 36 -2.43 -3.44 4.02
N ASP A 37 -1.78 -2.36 3.58
CA ASP A 37 -1.10 -2.31 2.28
C ASP A 37 0.39 -2.69 2.38
N GLN A 38 1.04 -2.35 3.48
CA GLN A 38 2.51 -2.42 3.63
C GLN A 38 2.98 -3.53 4.58
N GLY A 39 2.05 -4.12 5.32
CA GLY A 39 2.36 -5.04 6.41
C GLY A 39 2.77 -4.31 7.70
N LEU A 40 2.74 -5.07 8.79
CA LEU A 40 2.95 -4.52 10.14
C LEU A 40 4.34 -3.91 10.31
N TYR A 41 5.38 -4.63 9.89
CA TYR A 41 6.78 -4.24 10.10
C TYR A 41 7.14 -2.95 9.35
N ASP A 42 6.80 -2.86 8.06
CA ASP A 42 7.11 -1.70 7.24
C ASP A 42 6.31 -0.46 7.68
N ALA A 43 5.05 -0.65 8.05
CA ALA A 43 4.24 0.43 8.60
C ALA A 43 4.80 0.94 9.94
N GLN A 44 5.22 0.04 10.85
CA GLN A 44 5.86 0.46 12.10
C GLN A 44 7.15 1.24 11.87
N LYS A 45 8.03 0.72 11.01
CA LYS A 45 9.29 1.39 10.66
C LYS A 45 9.07 2.76 10.08
N LYS A 46 8.10 2.90 9.18
CA LYS A 46 7.81 4.13 8.45
C LYS A 46 7.12 5.19 9.29
N TYR A 47 6.07 4.82 10.03
CA TYR A 47 5.22 5.79 10.73
C TYR A 47 5.63 5.98 12.19
N PHE A 48 5.98 4.92 12.89
CA PHE A 48 6.22 4.98 14.33
C PHE A 48 7.70 5.08 14.68
N ARG A 49 8.59 4.41 13.93
CA ARG A 49 10.04 4.43 14.15
C ARG A 49 10.77 5.47 13.29
N SER A 50 10.13 6.61 13.06
CA SER A 50 10.66 7.72 12.25
C SER A 50 10.49 9.06 12.93
N TYR A 51 11.32 10.04 12.57
CA TYR A 51 11.18 11.42 13.05
C TYR A 51 10.21 12.22 12.20
N PHE A 52 10.30 12.09 10.89
CA PHE A 52 9.45 12.79 9.92
C PHE A 52 9.02 11.86 8.80
N LEU A 53 7.78 12.02 8.37
CA LEU A 53 7.25 11.44 7.15
C LEU A 53 7.47 12.45 6.02
N VAL A 54 8.61 12.37 5.35
CA VAL A 54 8.99 13.28 4.26
C VAL A 54 9.30 12.52 2.97
N PRO A 55 9.34 13.17 1.81
CA PRO A 55 9.74 12.52 0.56
C PRO A 55 11.08 11.83 0.65
N GLU A 56 11.21 10.67 0.01
CA GLU A 56 12.50 9.95 -0.07
C GLU A 56 13.62 10.81 -0.65
N SER A 57 13.29 11.71 -1.58
CA SER A 57 14.23 12.69 -2.16
C SER A 57 14.87 13.63 -1.14
N ILE A 58 14.32 13.71 0.07
CA ILE A 58 14.85 14.54 1.17
C ILE A 58 15.42 13.67 2.31
N GLY A 59 15.57 12.35 2.07
CA GLY A 59 16.10 11.41 3.06
C GLY A 59 15.08 10.96 4.13
N GLY A 60 13.78 11.19 3.88
CA GLY A 60 12.73 10.79 4.82
C GLY A 60 12.15 9.40 4.56
N THR A 61 11.29 8.96 5.47
CA THR A 61 10.65 7.64 5.44
C THR A 61 9.37 7.60 4.59
N GLY A 62 9.03 8.69 3.92
CA GLY A 62 7.83 8.84 3.07
C GLY A 62 6.76 9.77 3.64
N TRP A 63 5.66 9.87 2.93
CA TRP A 63 4.53 10.71 3.29
C TRP A 63 3.47 9.94 4.07
N ALA A 64 2.77 10.60 4.95
CA ALA A 64 1.48 10.10 5.43
C ALA A 64 0.48 10.10 4.28
N GLN A 65 -0.24 9.00 4.09
CA GLN A 65 -1.13 8.78 2.95
C GLN A 65 -2.51 8.34 3.44
N ILE A 66 -3.53 8.92 2.86
CA ILE A 66 -4.92 8.51 3.05
C ILE A 66 -5.52 8.27 1.66
N ARG A 67 -6.11 7.09 1.46
CA ARG A 67 -6.88 6.76 0.24
C ARG A 67 -8.35 7.05 0.51
N VAL A 68 -9.01 7.71 -0.44
CA VAL A 68 -10.44 8.03 -0.36
C VAL A 68 -11.17 7.41 -1.54
N GLY A 69 -12.17 6.59 -1.25
CA GLY A 69 -12.97 5.89 -2.25
C GLY A 69 -12.41 4.53 -2.64
N SER A 70 -13.03 3.94 -3.65
CA SER A 70 -12.63 2.69 -4.30
C SER A 70 -12.26 2.95 -5.76
N SER A 71 -11.56 2.01 -6.40
CA SER A 71 -11.38 2.02 -7.85
C SER A 71 -12.74 1.92 -8.55
N LYS A 72 -12.89 2.64 -9.67
CA LYS A 72 -14.12 2.70 -10.45
C LYS A 72 -13.82 2.45 -11.91
N TRP A 73 -14.78 1.85 -12.61
CA TRP A 73 -14.76 1.54 -14.04
C TRP A 73 -16.12 1.85 -14.67
N GLU A 74 -16.11 2.15 -15.95
CA GLU A 74 -17.32 2.19 -16.77
C GLU A 74 -17.45 0.83 -17.48
N THR A 75 -18.27 -0.06 -16.91
CA THR A 75 -18.44 -1.42 -17.44
C THR A 75 -19.36 -1.39 -18.67
N PRO A 76 -18.95 -1.99 -19.80
CA PRO A 76 -19.81 -2.13 -20.97
C PRO A 76 -21.08 -2.94 -20.64
N GLU A 77 -22.23 -2.47 -21.10
CA GLU A 77 -23.54 -3.08 -20.80
C GLU A 77 -23.68 -4.55 -21.29
N GLN A 78 -22.92 -4.91 -22.33
CA GLN A 78 -22.94 -6.27 -22.88
C GLN A 78 -22.11 -7.28 -22.07
N TRP A 79 -21.39 -6.85 -21.04
CA TRP A 79 -20.62 -7.74 -20.18
C TRP A 79 -21.42 -8.16 -18.97
N ASN A 80 -21.47 -9.47 -18.74
CA ASN A 80 -22.12 -10.02 -17.57
C ASN A 80 -21.08 -10.28 -16.48
N GLU A 81 -21.33 -9.74 -15.29
CA GLU A 81 -20.48 -10.01 -14.14
C GLU A 81 -20.61 -11.49 -13.75
N THR A 82 -19.48 -12.13 -13.43
CA THR A 82 -19.41 -13.53 -13.05
C THR A 82 -18.79 -13.68 -11.67
N GLU A 83 -18.99 -14.84 -11.03
CA GLU A 83 -18.28 -15.14 -9.78
C GLU A 83 -16.78 -15.13 -10.05
N GLY A 84 -16.09 -14.22 -9.38
CA GLY A 84 -14.66 -14.02 -9.52
C GLY A 84 -13.82 -15.16 -8.96
N SER A 85 -12.58 -15.26 -9.40
CA SER A 85 -11.59 -16.13 -8.75
C SER A 85 -11.14 -15.50 -7.43
N GLN A 86 -10.57 -16.27 -6.52
CA GLN A 86 -10.02 -15.75 -5.25
C GLN A 86 -8.90 -14.68 -5.44
N PHE A 87 -8.39 -14.51 -6.66
CA PHE A 87 -7.32 -13.58 -7.00
C PHE A 87 -7.78 -12.40 -7.84
N SER A 88 -9.01 -12.45 -8.40
CA SER A 88 -9.57 -11.35 -9.18
C SER A 88 -10.34 -10.37 -8.30
N LEU A 89 -10.30 -9.09 -8.69
CA LEU A 89 -11.14 -8.05 -8.08
C LEU A 89 -12.55 -8.09 -8.64
N ILE A 90 -12.66 -8.37 -9.96
CA ILE A 90 -13.92 -8.48 -10.69
C ILE A 90 -13.67 -9.28 -11.96
N ASP A 91 -14.64 -10.10 -12.32
CA ASP A 91 -14.63 -10.89 -13.54
C ASP A 91 -15.94 -10.69 -14.33
N PHE A 92 -15.82 -10.70 -15.66
CA PHE A 92 -16.96 -10.61 -16.58
C PHE A 92 -16.86 -11.65 -17.68
N GLU A 93 -17.98 -11.96 -18.30
CA GLU A 93 -18.09 -12.72 -19.54
C GLU A 93 -18.84 -11.92 -20.59
N ALA A 94 -18.27 -11.84 -21.80
CA ALA A 94 -18.95 -11.33 -22.99
C ALA A 94 -19.30 -12.51 -23.91
N VAL A 95 -20.58 -12.60 -24.35
CA VAL A 95 -21.09 -13.71 -25.13
C VAL A 95 -21.56 -13.23 -26.50
N HIS A 96 -21.09 -13.83 -27.57
CA HIS A 96 -21.44 -13.55 -28.94
C HIS A 96 -21.83 -14.83 -29.68
N GLY A 97 -23.12 -15.18 -29.63
CA GLY A 97 -23.60 -16.46 -30.12
C GLY A 97 -23.02 -17.62 -29.32
N ASP A 98 -22.27 -18.49 -29.99
CA ASP A 98 -21.55 -19.63 -29.36
C ASP A 98 -20.14 -19.27 -28.90
N LYS A 99 -19.68 -18.05 -29.12
CA LYS A 99 -18.33 -17.57 -28.80
C LYS A 99 -18.33 -16.75 -27.52
N LYS A 100 -17.29 -16.95 -26.70
CA LYS A 100 -17.15 -16.33 -25.40
C LYS A 100 -15.79 -15.67 -25.21
N ALA A 101 -15.79 -14.56 -24.48
CA ALA A 101 -14.62 -13.91 -23.98
C ALA A 101 -14.75 -13.66 -22.48
N ALA A 102 -13.75 -14.10 -21.71
CA ALA A 102 -13.66 -13.86 -20.27
C ALA A 102 -12.79 -12.65 -20.00
N ILE A 103 -13.28 -11.72 -19.21
CA ILE A 103 -12.59 -10.50 -18.80
C ILE A 103 -12.28 -10.59 -17.31
N SER A 104 -11.06 -10.27 -16.91
CA SER A 104 -10.65 -10.28 -15.50
C SER A 104 -9.81 -9.06 -15.14
N VAL A 105 -10.01 -8.54 -13.94
CA VAL A 105 -9.18 -7.52 -13.33
C VAL A 105 -8.55 -8.10 -12.07
N THR A 106 -7.23 -8.14 -12.04
CA THR A 106 -6.47 -8.69 -10.91
C THR A 106 -5.50 -7.62 -10.39
N LYS A 107 -5.35 -7.56 -9.08
CA LYS A 107 -4.38 -6.68 -8.42
C LYS A 107 -3.45 -7.50 -7.55
N LEU A 108 -2.15 -7.35 -7.77
CA LEU A 108 -1.13 -8.04 -6.99
C LEU A 108 -0.14 -7.02 -6.40
N ALA A 109 0.44 -7.39 -5.25
CA ALA A 109 1.45 -6.56 -4.60
C ALA A 109 2.78 -6.59 -5.35
N LYS A 110 3.53 -5.50 -5.26
CA LYS A 110 4.84 -5.32 -5.90
C LYS A 110 4.75 -5.38 -7.44
N ASP A 111 5.81 -5.88 -8.06
CA ASP A 111 5.92 -6.10 -9.51
C ASP A 111 5.26 -7.40 -9.99
N ALA A 112 4.70 -8.19 -9.06
CA ALA A 112 4.01 -9.45 -9.33
C ALA A 112 4.82 -10.43 -10.22
N GLY A 113 6.15 -10.44 -10.09
CA GLY A 113 7.07 -11.27 -10.86
C GLY A 113 7.50 -10.66 -12.21
N GLY A 114 7.11 -9.41 -12.48
CA GLY A 114 7.50 -8.66 -13.67
C GLY A 114 6.61 -8.89 -14.90
N GLU A 115 6.75 -8.01 -15.87
CA GLU A 115 5.93 -7.97 -17.09
C GLU A 115 6.11 -9.22 -17.95
N LEU A 116 7.35 -9.60 -18.24
CA LEU A 116 7.69 -10.74 -19.10
C LEU A 116 7.12 -12.07 -18.56
N ALA A 117 7.29 -12.32 -17.26
CA ALA A 117 6.81 -13.56 -16.66
C ALA A 117 5.27 -13.68 -16.74
N ASN A 118 4.56 -12.57 -16.57
CA ASN A 118 3.10 -12.55 -16.67
C ASN A 118 2.63 -12.70 -18.12
N VAL A 119 3.28 -12.05 -19.09
CA VAL A 119 2.99 -12.22 -20.51
C VAL A 119 3.24 -13.68 -20.93
N ASN A 120 4.37 -14.30 -20.54
CA ASN A 120 4.65 -15.69 -20.83
C ASN A 120 3.64 -16.65 -20.19
N ARG A 121 3.15 -16.35 -18.99
CA ARG A 121 2.04 -17.10 -18.39
C ARG A 121 0.76 -17.03 -19.22
N TRP A 122 0.42 -15.85 -19.77
CA TRP A 122 -0.75 -15.69 -20.64
C TRP A 122 -0.56 -16.37 -21.99
N ARG A 123 0.65 -16.33 -22.54
CA ARG A 123 1.00 -17.03 -23.78
C ARG A 123 0.77 -18.54 -23.67
N LYS A 124 1.23 -19.16 -22.57
CA LYS A 124 0.99 -20.58 -22.30
C LYS A 124 -0.49 -20.96 -22.25
N GLN A 125 -1.34 -20.07 -21.76
CA GLN A 125 -2.79 -20.32 -21.67
C GLN A 125 -3.48 -20.45 -23.05
N ILE A 126 -2.84 -19.95 -24.10
CA ILE A 126 -3.31 -20.06 -25.50
C ILE A 126 -2.32 -20.80 -26.39
N GLY A 127 -1.52 -21.69 -25.82
CA GLY A 127 -0.65 -22.63 -26.54
C GLY A 127 0.55 -21.99 -27.24
N LEU A 128 1.02 -20.84 -26.78
CA LEU A 128 2.20 -20.16 -27.34
C LEU A 128 3.44 -20.41 -26.48
N GLU A 129 4.58 -20.51 -27.13
CA GLU A 129 5.90 -20.61 -26.49
C GLU A 129 6.29 -19.33 -25.74
N ASP A 130 7.18 -19.47 -24.76
CA ASP A 130 7.76 -18.33 -24.04
C ASP A 130 8.57 -17.43 -24.99
N ILE A 131 8.59 -16.16 -24.70
CA ILE A 131 9.40 -15.16 -25.42
C ILE A 131 10.42 -14.54 -24.49
N GLU A 132 11.48 -13.97 -25.08
CA GLU A 132 12.49 -13.19 -24.39
C GLU A 132 12.06 -11.71 -24.27
N GLN A 133 12.76 -10.96 -23.41
CA GLN A 133 12.49 -9.55 -23.17
C GLN A 133 12.52 -8.70 -24.46
N SER A 134 13.49 -8.97 -25.34
CA SER A 134 13.64 -8.29 -26.62
C SER A 134 12.43 -8.45 -27.54
N GLN A 135 11.82 -9.63 -27.54
CA GLN A 135 10.62 -9.93 -28.33
C GLN A 135 9.40 -9.26 -27.74
N LEU A 136 9.29 -9.23 -26.40
CA LEU A 136 8.23 -8.49 -25.72
C LEU A 136 8.33 -7.00 -26.02
N ASP A 137 9.52 -6.40 -25.92
CA ASP A 137 9.74 -4.98 -26.18
C ASP A 137 9.37 -4.55 -27.62
N ASN A 138 9.50 -5.47 -28.58
CA ASN A 138 9.10 -5.23 -29.97
C ASN A 138 7.59 -5.37 -30.23
N THR A 139 6.86 -6.09 -29.39
CA THR A 139 5.44 -6.41 -29.59
C THR A 139 4.49 -5.63 -28.67
N LYS A 140 4.97 -5.18 -27.53
CA LYS A 140 4.19 -4.42 -26.57
C LYS A 140 3.90 -3.00 -27.07
N GLN A 141 2.75 -2.48 -26.68
CA GLN A 141 2.33 -1.12 -26.99
C GLN A 141 2.16 -0.31 -25.70
N PRO A 142 2.56 0.98 -25.67
CA PRO A 142 2.31 1.83 -24.52
C PRO A 142 0.80 2.02 -24.32
N PHE A 143 0.35 1.96 -23.08
CA PHE A 143 -1.06 2.15 -22.73
C PHE A 143 -1.16 2.86 -21.37
N ALA A 144 -1.74 4.05 -21.36
CA ALA A 144 -1.90 4.82 -20.14
C ALA A 144 -3.22 4.47 -19.43
N VAL A 145 -3.17 4.29 -18.10
CA VAL A 145 -4.32 4.04 -17.25
C VAL A 145 -4.35 5.07 -16.13
N ASP A 146 -5.38 5.89 -16.09
CA ASP A 146 -5.53 6.99 -15.12
C ASP A 146 -4.26 7.88 -15.01
N GLY A 147 -3.68 8.22 -16.18
CA GLY A 147 -2.47 9.04 -16.29
C GLY A 147 -1.14 8.35 -15.97
N ASN A 148 -1.17 7.07 -15.61
CA ASN A 148 0.04 6.31 -15.30
C ASN A 148 0.44 5.41 -16.48
N PRO A 149 1.74 5.17 -16.73
CA PRO A 149 2.19 4.32 -17.82
C PRO A 149 1.84 2.86 -17.58
N GLY A 150 1.47 2.17 -18.64
CA GLY A 150 1.24 0.73 -18.67
C GLY A 150 1.55 0.16 -20.02
N THR A 151 1.42 -1.14 -20.16
CA THR A 151 1.74 -1.92 -21.35
C THR A 151 0.53 -2.69 -21.82
N PHE A 152 0.19 -2.55 -23.10
CA PHE A 152 -0.79 -3.38 -23.78
C PHE A 152 -0.11 -4.45 -24.60
N VAL A 153 -0.61 -5.67 -24.51
CA VAL A 153 -0.16 -6.83 -25.33
C VAL A 153 -1.35 -7.51 -25.98
N GLU A 154 -1.14 -7.98 -27.20
CA GLU A 154 -2.11 -8.75 -27.98
C GLU A 154 -1.46 -10.02 -28.47
N MET A 155 -2.09 -11.17 -28.23
CA MET A 155 -1.54 -12.48 -28.54
C MET A 155 -2.65 -13.37 -29.09
N SER A 156 -2.37 -14.07 -30.18
CA SER A 156 -3.27 -15.05 -30.77
C SER A 156 -2.59 -16.41 -30.88
N GLY A 157 -3.30 -17.44 -30.48
CA GLY A 157 -2.81 -18.82 -30.45
C GLY A 157 -3.98 -19.80 -30.56
N THR A 158 -3.83 -20.97 -29.94
CA THR A 158 -4.86 -22.01 -29.90
C THR A 158 -5.07 -22.51 -28.49
N ARG A 159 -6.32 -22.73 -28.12
CA ARG A 159 -6.72 -23.39 -26.88
C ARG A 159 -7.71 -24.50 -27.20
N ASP A 160 -7.39 -25.73 -26.78
CA ASP A 160 -8.22 -26.91 -27.06
C ASP A 160 -8.51 -27.10 -28.57
N GLY A 161 -7.52 -26.83 -29.42
CA GLY A 161 -7.62 -26.95 -30.88
C GLY A 161 -8.44 -25.84 -31.55
N LYS A 162 -8.90 -24.81 -30.83
CA LYS A 162 -9.66 -23.66 -31.37
C LYS A 162 -8.82 -22.39 -31.34
N PRO A 163 -9.00 -21.49 -32.32
CA PRO A 163 -8.36 -20.16 -32.28
C PRO A 163 -8.76 -19.39 -31.02
N ALA A 164 -7.76 -18.96 -30.27
CA ALA A 164 -7.92 -18.17 -29.04
C ALA A 164 -7.06 -16.92 -29.07
N THR A 165 -7.58 -15.83 -28.55
CA THR A 165 -6.85 -14.56 -28.44
C THR A 165 -6.87 -14.07 -27.01
N THR A 166 -5.79 -13.45 -26.57
CA THR A 166 -5.67 -12.77 -25.30
C THR A 166 -5.19 -11.33 -25.54
N LEU A 167 -5.91 -10.37 -24.99
CA LEU A 167 -5.45 -9.00 -24.82
C LEU A 167 -5.17 -8.78 -23.35
N GLY A 168 -4.11 -8.05 -23.05
CA GLY A 168 -3.76 -7.75 -21.68
C GLY A 168 -3.22 -6.33 -21.52
N VAL A 169 -3.55 -5.69 -20.41
CA VAL A 169 -2.91 -4.47 -19.96
C VAL A 169 -2.26 -4.74 -18.62
N ILE A 170 -0.96 -4.46 -18.54
CA ILE A 170 -0.17 -4.52 -17.30
C ILE A 170 0.20 -3.11 -16.94
N HIS A 171 -0.09 -2.74 -15.72
CA HIS A 171 0.11 -1.38 -15.26
C HIS A 171 0.48 -1.40 -13.78
N THR A 172 1.57 -0.72 -13.43
CA THR A 172 2.04 -0.63 -12.05
C THR A 172 1.82 0.77 -11.52
N ILE A 173 1.05 0.86 -10.45
CA ILE A 173 0.87 2.10 -9.71
C ILE A 173 1.91 2.13 -8.61
N THR A 174 2.86 3.02 -8.71
CA THR A 174 3.84 3.22 -7.66
C THR A 174 3.29 4.22 -6.66
N TYR A 175 2.63 3.72 -5.65
CA TYR A 175 2.46 4.47 -4.42
C TYR A 175 3.75 4.33 -3.64
N ARG A 176 4.37 5.40 -3.31
CA ARG A 176 5.73 5.63 -2.77
C ARG A 176 6.44 4.52 -2.00
N THR A 177 5.80 3.44 -1.55
CA THR A 177 6.42 2.40 -0.73
C THR A 177 6.13 0.98 -1.18
N LEU A 178 4.99 0.74 -1.80
CA LEU A 178 4.69 -0.58 -2.35
C LEU A 178 4.01 -0.40 -3.70
N PRO A 179 4.66 -0.79 -4.79
CA PRO A 179 4.01 -0.86 -6.08
C PRO A 179 2.89 -1.90 -6.03
N GLU A 180 1.76 -1.56 -6.65
CA GLU A 180 0.68 -2.49 -6.95
C GLU A 180 0.62 -2.66 -8.45
N THR A 181 0.68 -3.90 -8.91
CA THR A 181 0.53 -4.21 -10.34
C THR A 181 -0.88 -4.67 -10.61
N TRP A 182 -1.51 -3.99 -11.55
CA TRP A 182 -2.85 -4.26 -12.03
C TRP A 182 -2.79 -4.96 -13.36
N PHE A 183 -3.58 -5.99 -13.50
CA PHE A 183 -3.69 -6.80 -14.69
C PHE A 183 -5.15 -6.75 -15.16
N TYR A 184 -5.34 -6.21 -16.35
CA TYR A 184 -6.59 -6.29 -17.09
C TYR A 184 -6.39 -7.30 -18.20
N LYS A 185 -7.22 -8.30 -18.27
CA LYS A 185 -7.09 -9.35 -19.28
C LYS A 185 -8.45 -9.69 -19.86
N ILE A 186 -8.52 -9.79 -21.17
CA ILE A 186 -9.60 -10.46 -21.88
C ILE A 186 -9.03 -11.63 -22.67
N THR A 187 -9.65 -12.79 -22.56
CA THR A 187 -9.19 -14.01 -23.22
C THR A 187 -10.39 -14.88 -23.63
N GLY A 188 -10.30 -15.53 -24.77
CA GLY A 188 -11.37 -16.40 -25.25
C GLY A 188 -11.30 -16.69 -26.74
N ASP A 189 -12.43 -17.06 -27.30
CA ASP A 189 -12.56 -17.30 -28.74
C ASP A 189 -12.17 -16.04 -29.54
N THR A 190 -11.27 -16.19 -30.50
CA THR A 190 -10.76 -15.06 -31.28
C THR A 190 -11.84 -14.10 -31.80
N PRO A 191 -12.95 -14.55 -32.42
CA PRO A 191 -13.99 -13.63 -32.89
C PRO A 191 -14.64 -12.83 -31.78
N ALA A 192 -14.85 -13.41 -30.59
CA ALA A 192 -15.44 -12.71 -29.45
C ALA A 192 -14.47 -11.66 -28.90
N VAL A 193 -13.19 -12.04 -28.70
CA VAL A 193 -12.17 -11.10 -28.19
C VAL A 193 -11.93 -9.94 -29.16
N VAL A 194 -11.87 -10.19 -30.46
CA VAL A 194 -11.69 -9.14 -31.46
C VAL A 194 -12.86 -8.16 -31.45
N LYS A 195 -14.09 -8.66 -31.30
CA LYS A 195 -15.28 -7.82 -31.22
C LYS A 195 -15.30 -6.93 -29.99
N GLU A 196 -14.79 -7.42 -28.87
CA GLU A 196 -14.73 -6.70 -27.59
C GLU A 196 -13.45 -5.85 -27.43
N LYS A 197 -12.53 -5.84 -28.38
CA LYS A 197 -11.23 -5.18 -28.27
C LYS A 197 -11.33 -3.70 -27.90
N ASP A 198 -12.18 -2.95 -28.57
CA ASP A 198 -12.33 -1.52 -28.31
C ASP A 198 -13.05 -1.28 -26.98
N ALA A 199 -14.13 -2.01 -26.70
CA ALA A 199 -14.83 -1.96 -25.43
C ALA A 199 -13.91 -2.29 -24.25
N PHE A 200 -13.03 -3.30 -24.40
CA PHE A 200 -12.01 -3.63 -23.41
C PHE A 200 -11.01 -2.49 -23.18
N ARG A 201 -10.50 -1.89 -24.25
CA ARG A 201 -9.56 -0.76 -24.15
C ARG A 201 -10.21 0.44 -23.46
N ASP A 202 -11.47 0.74 -23.78
CA ASP A 202 -12.21 1.86 -23.18
C ASP A 202 -12.55 1.57 -21.71
N TYR A 203 -12.92 0.34 -21.37
CA TYR A 203 -13.07 -0.12 -19.99
C TYR A 203 -11.79 0.13 -19.17
N VAL A 204 -10.64 -0.29 -19.68
CA VAL A 204 -9.35 -0.06 -18.98
C VAL A 204 -9.03 1.43 -18.87
N ARG A 205 -9.29 2.24 -19.92
CA ARG A 205 -9.09 3.70 -19.87
C ARG A 205 -10.03 4.41 -18.91
N SER A 206 -11.23 3.86 -18.70
CA SER A 206 -12.23 4.41 -17.76
C SER A 206 -11.80 4.25 -16.29
N THR A 207 -10.79 3.42 -16.02
CA THR A 207 -10.31 3.18 -14.67
C THR A 207 -9.94 4.48 -13.96
N ARG A 208 -10.47 4.65 -12.74
CA ARG A 208 -10.10 5.73 -11.83
C ARG A 208 -9.70 5.12 -10.50
N TYR A 209 -8.49 5.40 -10.07
CA TYR A 209 -7.98 4.92 -8.80
C TYR A 209 -8.44 5.78 -7.62
N PRO A 210 -8.44 5.24 -6.39
CA PRO A 210 -8.78 6.02 -5.20
C PRO A 210 -7.93 7.28 -5.12
N VAL A 211 -8.56 8.41 -4.74
CA VAL A 211 -7.84 9.67 -4.52
C VAL A 211 -6.94 9.53 -3.32
N MET A 212 -5.66 9.92 -3.47
CA MET A 212 -4.68 9.87 -2.41
C MET A 212 -4.28 11.26 -1.96
N PHE A 213 -4.49 11.53 -0.68
CA PHE A 213 -3.92 12.70 -0.02
C PHE A 213 -2.56 12.34 0.56
N LYS A 214 -1.53 13.12 0.19
CA LYS A 214 -0.15 12.98 0.65
C LYS A 214 0.23 14.26 1.36
N PHE A 215 0.71 14.17 2.60
CA PHE A 215 1.17 15.31 3.37
C PHE A 215 2.37 14.96 4.23
N PRO A 216 3.31 15.91 4.43
CA PRO A 216 4.40 15.71 5.37
C PRO A 216 3.82 15.67 6.78
N PHE A 217 4.28 14.74 7.59
CA PHE A 217 3.80 14.60 8.95
C PHE A 217 4.95 14.23 9.90
N VAL A 218 4.75 14.48 11.19
CA VAL A 218 5.72 14.09 12.20
C VAL A 218 5.62 12.59 12.48
N GLY A 219 6.77 11.93 12.59
CA GLY A 219 6.82 10.51 12.93
C GLY A 219 6.73 10.26 14.43
N GLY A 220 6.57 8.99 14.78
CA GLY A 220 6.35 8.55 16.17
C GLY A 220 7.50 8.92 17.11
N TYR A 221 8.74 8.82 16.67
CA TYR A 221 9.88 9.22 17.50
C TYR A 221 9.85 10.70 17.89
N LEU A 222 9.61 11.58 16.92
CA LEU A 222 9.56 13.02 17.23
C LEU A 222 8.39 13.33 18.14
N LEU A 223 7.19 12.79 17.87
CA LEU A 223 6.03 12.97 18.75
C LEU A 223 6.29 12.45 20.17
N GLY A 224 6.89 11.25 20.29
CA GLY A 224 7.21 10.65 21.57
C GLY A 224 8.23 11.49 22.37
N ILE A 225 9.28 11.99 21.71
CA ILE A 225 10.29 12.84 22.33
C ILE A 225 9.68 14.18 22.79
N VAL A 226 8.89 14.84 21.92
CA VAL A 226 8.24 16.11 22.27
C VAL A 226 7.27 15.93 23.44
N LEU A 227 6.49 14.84 23.42
CA LEU A 227 5.56 14.53 24.49
C LEU A 227 6.30 14.23 25.81
N LEU A 228 7.39 13.45 25.76
CA LEU A 228 8.21 13.16 26.92
C LEU A 228 8.83 14.41 27.53
N VAL A 229 9.41 15.29 26.70
CA VAL A 229 9.98 16.56 27.15
C VAL A 229 8.90 17.47 27.76
N ASN A 230 7.74 17.57 27.10
CA ASN A 230 6.60 18.33 27.62
C ASN A 230 6.13 17.80 28.98
N LEU A 231 5.99 16.49 29.13
CA LEU A 231 5.54 15.84 30.34
C LEU A 231 6.56 16.03 31.48
N LEU A 232 7.86 15.86 31.21
CA LEU A 232 8.93 16.13 32.19
C LEU A 232 8.96 17.60 32.61
N ALA A 233 8.92 18.54 31.65
CA ALA A 233 8.92 19.97 31.94
C ALA A 233 7.72 20.38 32.79
N ALA A 234 6.52 19.88 32.48
CA ALA A 234 5.33 20.11 33.26
C ALA A 234 5.44 19.55 34.68
N HIS A 235 6.06 18.39 34.82
CA HIS A 235 6.28 17.75 36.11
C HIS A 235 7.23 18.57 36.99
N PHE A 236 8.39 18.97 36.46
CA PHE A 236 9.36 19.76 37.23
C PHE A 236 8.88 21.15 37.62
N GLN A 237 8.05 21.79 36.77
CA GLN A 237 7.60 23.17 37.01
C GLN A 237 6.30 23.31 37.78
N ARG A 238 5.31 22.43 37.54
CA ARG A 238 3.96 22.61 38.06
C ARG A 238 3.58 21.64 39.16
N PHE A 239 4.37 20.57 39.32
CA PHE A 239 3.98 19.53 40.25
C PHE A 239 4.56 19.79 41.64
N LYS A 240 3.70 19.99 42.60
CA LYS A 240 4.04 19.98 44.03
C LYS A 240 3.59 18.65 44.62
N PHE A 241 4.53 17.89 45.11
CA PHE A 241 4.28 16.59 45.73
C PHE A 241 3.40 16.78 46.97
N THR A 242 2.22 16.23 46.94
CA THR A 242 1.31 16.17 48.12
C THR A 242 0.65 14.80 48.16
N ARG A 243 0.29 14.30 49.36
CA ARG A 243 -0.36 12.99 49.51
C ARG A 243 -1.66 12.89 48.68
N LYS A 244 -2.39 13.99 48.51
CA LYS A 244 -3.64 14.04 47.72
C LYS A 244 -3.41 13.93 46.21
N LYS A 245 -2.18 14.18 45.73
CA LYS A 245 -1.83 14.18 44.29
C LYS A 245 -1.00 12.98 43.87
N ILE A 246 -0.82 12.00 44.78
CA ILE A 246 0.06 10.85 44.51
C ILE A 246 -0.44 10.02 43.31
N GLY A 247 -1.75 9.89 43.11
CA GLY A 247 -2.34 9.19 41.97
C GLY A 247 -1.96 9.84 40.63
N ILE A 248 -2.06 11.17 40.55
CA ILE A 248 -1.66 11.92 39.34
C ILE A 248 -0.17 11.76 39.07
N PHE A 249 0.65 11.79 40.14
CA PHE A 249 2.09 11.54 40.03
C PHE A 249 2.38 10.15 39.44
N MET A 250 1.74 9.12 39.98
CA MET A 250 1.96 7.75 39.52
C MET A 250 1.52 7.56 38.06
N THR A 251 0.41 8.14 37.65
CA THR A 251 -0.07 8.09 36.25
C THR A 251 0.96 8.71 35.29
N HIS A 252 1.45 9.90 35.61
CA HIS A 252 2.44 10.57 34.77
C HIS A 252 3.81 9.85 34.79
N ALA A 253 4.25 9.34 35.94
CA ALA A 253 5.45 8.54 36.04
C ALA A 253 5.32 7.26 35.17
N GLY A 254 4.17 6.58 35.22
CA GLY A 254 3.89 5.43 34.37
C GLY A 254 4.00 5.74 32.87
N LEU A 255 3.44 6.88 32.44
CA LEU A 255 3.56 7.33 31.03
C LEU A 255 5.02 7.64 30.66
N ILE A 256 5.78 8.29 31.54
CA ILE A 256 7.21 8.55 31.33
C ILE A 256 7.99 7.23 31.17
N PHE A 257 7.77 6.26 32.09
CA PHE A 257 8.42 4.96 32.01
C PHE A 257 8.00 4.18 30.75
N MET A 258 6.76 4.27 30.33
CA MET A 258 6.30 3.64 29.08
C MET A 258 7.00 4.23 27.86
N LEU A 259 7.09 5.55 27.74
CA LEU A 259 7.78 6.23 26.64
C LEU A 259 9.28 5.92 26.62
N LEU A 260 9.94 5.93 27.78
CA LEU A 260 11.36 5.56 27.89
C LEU A 260 11.57 4.08 27.59
N GLY A 261 10.72 3.20 28.12
CA GLY A 261 10.76 1.76 27.86
C GLY A 261 10.62 1.44 26.38
N GLN A 262 9.68 2.09 25.67
CA GLN A 262 9.54 1.95 24.24
C GLN A 262 10.81 2.36 23.48
N LEU A 263 11.42 3.49 23.85
CA LEU A 263 12.66 3.97 23.22
C LEU A 263 13.83 2.99 23.45
N VAL A 264 13.96 2.47 24.68
CA VAL A 264 15.01 1.49 25.03
C VAL A 264 14.77 0.17 24.27
N THR A 265 13.54 -0.34 24.31
CA THR A 265 13.18 -1.56 23.60
C THR A 265 13.51 -1.45 22.12
N ASP A 266 13.10 -0.36 21.49
CA ASP A 266 13.31 -0.18 20.05
C ASP A 266 14.80 -0.05 19.63
N LYS A 267 15.65 0.43 20.53
CA LYS A 267 17.10 0.55 20.28
C LYS A 267 17.89 -0.72 20.56
N PHE A 268 17.45 -1.54 21.51
CA PHE A 268 18.19 -2.70 21.99
C PHE A 268 17.52 -4.04 21.65
N GLN A 269 16.28 -4.02 21.14
CA GLN A 269 15.57 -5.21 20.73
C GLN A 269 16.21 -5.83 19.47
N VAL A 270 16.46 -7.13 19.54
CA VAL A 270 16.83 -7.95 18.38
C VAL A 270 15.60 -8.79 18.00
N GLU A 271 15.03 -8.54 16.82
CA GLU A 271 13.92 -9.31 16.30
C GLU A 271 14.43 -10.33 15.29
N SER A 272 14.07 -11.60 15.46
CA SER A 272 14.32 -12.65 14.48
C SER A 272 13.00 -13.30 14.08
N ASN A 273 12.86 -13.63 12.79
CA ASN A 273 11.69 -14.33 12.26
C ASN A 273 12.05 -15.79 12.00
N LEU A 274 11.41 -16.69 12.73
CA LEU A 274 11.50 -18.12 12.48
C LEU A 274 10.34 -18.55 11.58
N ARG A 275 10.64 -18.92 10.32
CA ARG A 275 9.65 -19.56 9.44
C ARG A 275 9.78 -21.07 9.59
N LEU A 276 8.69 -21.70 9.99
CA LEU A 276 8.55 -23.16 10.09
C LEU A 276 7.46 -23.60 9.10
N GLU A 277 7.75 -24.63 8.33
CA GLU A 277 6.74 -25.39 7.59
C GLU A 277 6.22 -26.52 8.46
N GLU A 278 5.01 -27.01 8.17
CA GLU A 278 4.40 -28.11 8.94
C GLU A 278 5.32 -29.32 8.95
N GLY A 279 5.67 -29.81 10.16
CA GLY A 279 6.60 -30.93 10.37
C GLY A 279 8.10 -30.55 10.44
N GLN A 280 8.49 -29.30 10.30
CA GLN A 280 9.87 -28.84 10.44
C GLN A 280 10.19 -28.43 11.88
N THR A 281 11.39 -28.84 12.35
CA THR A 281 11.97 -28.36 13.59
C THR A 281 13.24 -27.56 13.27
N LYS A 282 13.33 -26.30 13.71
CA LYS A 282 14.55 -25.48 13.60
C LYS A 282 15.00 -25.07 14.98
N GLY A 283 16.27 -25.31 15.27
CA GLY A 283 16.91 -24.76 16.46
C GLY A 283 17.17 -23.26 16.27
N TYR A 284 17.23 -22.53 17.38
CA TYR A 284 17.68 -21.13 17.37
C TYR A 284 19.14 -21.07 16.94
N SER A 285 19.43 -20.18 16.03
CA SER A 285 20.80 -19.77 15.70
C SER A 285 21.04 -18.38 16.24
#